data_8d077a0431aeaf1275ef86e18ddf8ba6
#
_entry.id   8d077a0431aeaf1275ef86e18ddf8ba6
#
_cell.length_a   1.000
_cell.length_b   1.000
_cell.length_c   1.000
_cell.angle_alpha   90.00
_cell.angle_beta   90.00
_cell.angle_gamma   90.00
#
_symmetry.space_group_name_H-M   'P 1'
#
loop_
_entity.id
_entity.type
_entity.pdbx_description
1 polymer ?
#
loop_
_entity_poly.entity_id
_entity_poly.type
_entity_poly.pdbx_seq_one_letter_code
_entity_poly.pdbx_strand_id
1 'polypeptide(L)'
;MGRITGFTSPRYIHFLSDEKAYVTQIWDYRIFIINPKTYEITGYIECPDMDMESGSTEQMVQYGKYVYVNCWSYQNRILKIDTETDKVVDELTIGIQPTSLVMDKYNKMWTITDGGYEGSPYGYEAPSLYRIDTETFTVEKQFKFKLGDWPSEVQLNGTRDTLYWINNDIWRMPVEATVFPSDLFWSFGTPNTTALRSIPTTGKYMWPTLLITSSKVSCIAIRRKVS
;
A
#
# COMPACT_ATOMS: atom_id res chain seq x y z
N MET A 1 -22.60 6.70 15.92
CA MET A 1 -21.26 6.87 15.29
C MET A 1 -20.31 7.31 16.37
N GLY A 2 -19.20 6.60 16.58
CA GLY A 2 -18.23 6.88 17.64
C GLY A 2 -16.89 7.38 17.07
N ARG A 3 -15.99 7.74 17.97
CA ARG A 3 -14.65 8.22 17.67
C ARG A 3 -13.63 7.52 18.56
N ILE A 4 -12.56 7.01 17.98
CA ILE A 4 -11.40 6.51 18.72
C ILE A 4 -10.35 7.62 18.75
N THR A 5 -9.78 7.87 19.91
CA THR A 5 -8.71 8.86 20.13
C THR A 5 -7.47 8.16 20.65
N GLY A 6 -6.33 8.86 20.70
CA GLY A 6 -5.05 8.31 21.17
C GLY A 6 -4.09 7.92 20.06
N PHE A 7 -4.44 8.21 18.80
CA PHE A 7 -3.52 8.10 17.67
C PHE A 7 -2.77 9.42 17.44
N THR A 8 -1.51 9.31 17.02
CA THR A 8 -0.70 10.47 16.64
C THR A 8 -0.85 10.76 15.14
N SER A 9 -0.65 9.75 14.32
CA SER A 9 -0.72 9.86 12.84
C SER A 9 -1.18 8.54 12.23
N PRO A 10 -2.48 8.17 12.37
CA PRO A 10 -3.00 6.91 11.85
C PRO A 10 -2.96 6.89 10.31
N ARG A 11 -2.62 5.73 9.74
CA ARG A 11 -2.44 5.54 8.30
C ARG A 11 -3.53 4.66 7.70
N TYR A 12 -3.60 3.41 8.12
CA TYR A 12 -4.53 2.42 7.58
C TYR A 12 -5.25 1.69 8.71
N ILE A 13 -6.45 1.21 8.40
CA ILE A 13 -7.21 0.32 9.26
C ILE A 13 -7.50 -0.98 8.52
N HIS A 14 -7.27 -2.11 9.17
CA HIS A 14 -7.58 -3.44 8.66
C HIS A 14 -8.52 -4.17 9.63
N PHE A 15 -9.73 -4.48 9.17
CA PHE A 15 -10.74 -5.15 9.96
C PHE A 15 -10.54 -6.66 9.93
N LEU A 16 -10.40 -7.28 11.10
CA LEU A 16 -10.34 -8.74 11.28
C LEU A 16 -11.72 -9.30 11.61
N SER A 17 -12.52 -8.53 12.35
CA SER A 17 -13.90 -8.84 12.71
C SER A 17 -14.64 -7.54 13.07
N ASP A 18 -15.91 -7.66 13.46
CA ASP A 18 -16.68 -6.53 14.00
C ASP A 18 -16.14 -6.00 15.36
N GLU A 19 -15.32 -6.80 16.04
CA GLU A 19 -14.79 -6.48 17.38
C GLU A 19 -13.27 -6.33 17.41
N LYS A 20 -12.57 -6.56 16.27
CA LYS A 20 -11.12 -6.47 16.21
C LYS A 20 -10.67 -5.88 14.88
N ALA A 21 -9.86 -4.83 14.94
CA ALA A 21 -9.16 -4.28 13.80
C ALA A 21 -7.76 -3.80 14.19
N TYR A 22 -6.85 -3.78 13.22
CA TYR A 22 -5.52 -3.20 13.37
C TYR A 22 -5.49 -1.80 12.76
N VAL A 23 -4.77 -0.88 13.42
CA VAL A 23 -4.52 0.47 12.93
C VAL A 23 -3.03 0.72 12.91
N THR A 24 -2.51 1.01 11.73
CA THR A 24 -1.10 1.41 11.52
C THR A 24 -0.96 2.92 11.68
N GLN A 25 0.24 3.38 12.03
CA GLN A 25 0.55 4.81 12.09
C GLN A 25 2.04 5.11 11.85
N ILE A 26 2.33 6.37 11.55
CA ILE A 26 3.69 6.91 11.43
C ILE A 26 4.15 7.42 12.80
N TRP A 27 5.47 7.41 13.03
CA TRP A 27 6.11 7.87 14.26
C TRP A 27 5.67 7.09 15.48
N ASP A 28 5.52 5.77 15.29
CA ASP A 28 5.27 4.81 16.37
C ASP A 28 5.78 3.43 15.95
N TYR A 29 6.31 2.69 16.90
CA TYR A 29 6.78 1.32 16.70
C TYR A 29 5.69 0.27 16.92
N ARG A 30 4.43 0.70 17.14
CA ARG A 30 3.30 -0.16 17.46
C ARG A 30 2.22 -0.10 16.38
N ILE A 31 1.58 -1.23 16.18
CA ILE A 31 0.30 -1.32 15.51
C ILE A 31 -0.78 -1.41 16.59
N PHE A 32 -1.79 -0.57 16.50
CA PHE A 32 -2.86 -0.52 17.50
C PHE A 32 -3.92 -1.57 17.21
N ILE A 33 -4.36 -2.26 18.26
CA ILE A 33 -5.52 -3.16 18.22
C ILE A 33 -6.70 -2.37 18.76
N ILE A 34 -7.78 -2.31 17.99
CA ILE A 34 -8.99 -1.59 18.38
C ILE A 34 -10.21 -2.50 18.34
N ASN A 35 -11.20 -2.16 19.14
CA ASN A 35 -12.54 -2.71 19.01
C ASN A 35 -13.45 -1.69 18.28
N PRO A 36 -13.87 -1.97 17.03
CA PRO A 36 -14.71 -1.06 16.26
C PRO A 36 -16.12 -0.87 16.83
N LYS A 37 -16.62 -1.80 17.66
CA LYS A 37 -17.93 -1.74 18.29
C LYS A 37 -17.96 -0.80 19.49
N THR A 38 -16.93 -0.89 20.36
CA THR A 38 -16.84 -0.10 21.60
C THR A 38 -16.07 1.20 21.40
N TYR A 39 -15.37 1.35 20.26
CA TYR A 39 -14.49 2.48 19.96
C TYR A 39 -13.32 2.63 20.94
N GLU A 40 -12.74 1.52 21.37
CA GLU A 40 -11.63 1.47 22.32
C GLU A 40 -10.38 0.88 21.70
N ILE A 41 -9.21 1.36 22.16
CA ILE A 41 -7.93 0.70 21.93
C ILE A 41 -7.84 -0.44 22.94
N THR A 42 -7.70 -1.67 22.46
CA THR A 42 -7.68 -2.87 23.30
C THR A 42 -6.29 -3.48 23.49
N GLY A 43 -5.30 -3.03 22.69
CA GLY A 43 -3.93 -3.52 22.79
C GLY A 43 -3.01 -2.94 21.73
N TYR A 44 -1.80 -3.50 21.68
CA TYR A 44 -0.75 -3.12 20.74
C TYR A 44 0.03 -4.34 20.28
N ILE A 45 0.53 -4.27 19.05
CA ILE A 45 1.54 -5.17 18.51
C ILE A 45 2.83 -4.34 18.40
N GLU A 46 3.87 -4.71 19.12
CA GLU A 46 5.17 -4.08 19.01
C GLU A 46 5.89 -4.58 17.75
N CYS A 47 6.39 -3.65 16.95
CA CYS A 47 7.16 -3.95 15.77
C CYS A 47 8.64 -4.00 16.13
N PRO A 48 9.34 -5.11 15.87
CA PRO A 48 10.75 -5.26 16.26
C PRO A 48 11.62 -4.23 15.54
N ASP A 49 12.69 -3.81 16.20
CA ASP A 49 13.72 -2.89 15.68
C ASP A 49 13.17 -1.58 15.10
N MET A 50 12.10 -1.08 15.69
CA MET A 50 11.51 0.23 15.43
C MET A 50 11.48 1.06 16.71
N ASP A 51 11.52 2.38 16.56
CA ASP A 51 11.35 3.35 17.63
C ASP A 51 10.28 4.41 17.28
N MET A 52 10.12 5.41 18.10
CA MET A 52 9.16 6.49 17.87
C MET A 52 9.57 7.46 16.76
N GLU A 53 10.82 7.46 16.34
CA GLU A 53 11.33 8.36 15.31
C GLU A 53 11.36 7.70 13.93
N SER A 54 11.67 6.40 13.88
CA SER A 54 11.80 5.63 12.64
C SER A 54 10.64 4.66 12.40
N GLY A 55 9.77 4.46 13.39
CA GLY A 55 8.63 3.55 13.28
C GLY A 55 7.58 4.06 12.32
N SER A 56 7.28 3.28 11.30
CA SER A 56 6.22 3.60 10.35
C SER A 56 5.68 2.34 9.73
N THR A 57 4.46 2.00 10.10
CA THR A 57 3.70 0.91 9.51
C THR A 57 2.61 1.48 8.60
N GLU A 58 2.45 0.88 7.44
CA GLU A 58 1.59 1.37 6.36
C GLU A 58 0.48 0.36 6.01
N GLN A 59 0.24 0.15 4.75
CA GLN A 59 -0.86 -0.67 4.25
C GLN A 59 -0.73 -2.13 4.66
N MET A 60 -1.87 -2.76 4.89
CA MET A 60 -2.01 -4.15 5.33
C MET A 60 -2.81 -4.97 4.33
N VAL A 61 -2.44 -6.24 4.17
CA VAL A 61 -3.24 -7.27 3.51
C VAL A 61 -3.29 -8.52 4.37
N GLN A 62 -4.36 -9.32 4.21
CA GLN A 62 -4.54 -10.55 4.98
C GLN A 62 -4.57 -11.77 4.07
N TYR A 63 -3.88 -12.84 4.48
CA TYR A 63 -4.00 -14.16 3.91
C TYR A 63 -4.08 -15.21 5.02
N GLY A 64 -5.19 -15.96 5.05
CA GLY A 64 -5.48 -16.88 6.14
C GLY A 64 -5.53 -16.15 7.50
N LYS A 65 -4.81 -16.66 8.47
CA LYS A 65 -4.68 -16.04 9.80
C LYS A 65 -3.56 -14.99 9.90
N TYR A 66 -2.88 -14.68 8.83
CA TYR A 66 -1.76 -13.75 8.84
C TYR A 66 -2.13 -12.41 8.18
N VAL A 67 -1.74 -11.33 8.84
CA VAL A 67 -1.73 -9.97 8.29
C VAL A 67 -0.30 -9.60 7.96
N TYR A 68 -0.10 -9.09 6.75
CA TYR A 68 1.18 -8.58 6.27
C TYR A 68 1.13 -7.06 6.25
N VAL A 69 2.19 -6.41 6.70
CA VAL A 69 2.25 -4.97 6.92
C VAL A 69 3.54 -4.40 6.33
N ASN A 70 3.44 -3.44 5.43
CA ASN A 70 4.58 -2.67 4.97
C ASN A 70 5.13 -1.78 6.08
N CYS A 71 6.46 -1.70 6.16
CA CYS A 71 7.17 -0.75 7.01
C CYS A 71 7.86 0.29 6.12
N TRP A 72 7.28 1.48 6.08
CA TRP A 72 7.78 2.61 5.29
C TRP A 72 8.81 3.42 6.07
N SER A 73 8.95 4.69 5.87
CA SER A 73 9.85 5.67 6.52
C SER A 73 11.09 5.07 7.18
N TYR A 74 12.19 5.06 6.43
CA TYR A 74 13.49 4.53 6.86
C TYR A 74 13.56 3.01 7.09
N GLN A 75 12.52 2.29 6.66
CA GLN A 75 12.44 0.83 6.76
C GLN A 75 12.56 0.17 5.37
N ASN A 76 12.76 -1.14 5.36
CA ASN A 76 12.96 -1.93 4.14
C ASN A 76 12.35 -3.33 4.26
N ARG A 77 11.21 -3.46 4.93
CA ARG A 77 10.66 -4.78 5.24
C ARG A 77 9.13 -4.83 5.27
N ILE A 78 8.63 -6.04 5.22
CA ILE A 78 7.25 -6.41 5.47
C ILE A 78 7.21 -7.28 6.71
N LEU A 79 6.34 -6.99 7.66
CA LEU A 79 6.10 -7.81 8.83
C LEU A 79 4.95 -8.78 8.57
N LYS A 80 5.05 -10.00 9.11
CA LYS A 80 3.99 -11.01 9.14
C LYS A 80 3.48 -11.16 10.56
N ILE A 81 2.19 -10.89 10.75
CA ILE A 81 1.53 -10.89 12.05
C ILE A 81 0.55 -12.06 12.11
N ASP A 82 0.63 -12.86 13.17
CA ASP A 82 -0.37 -13.88 13.48
C ASP A 82 -1.54 -13.23 14.24
N THR A 83 -2.75 -13.26 13.65
CA THR A 83 -3.94 -12.60 14.19
C THR A 83 -4.56 -13.32 15.40
N GLU A 84 -4.16 -14.55 15.67
CA GLU A 84 -4.61 -15.32 16.85
C GLU A 84 -3.79 -14.94 18.09
N THR A 85 -2.53 -14.61 17.92
CA THR A 85 -1.61 -14.25 19.01
C THR A 85 -1.30 -12.77 19.10
N ASP A 86 -1.63 -11.99 18.06
CA ASP A 86 -1.30 -10.56 17.92
C ASP A 86 0.21 -10.29 18.03
N LYS A 87 1.01 -11.12 17.37
CA LYS A 87 2.46 -11.01 17.39
C LYS A 87 3.04 -11.01 15.98
N VAL A 88 4.12 -10.27 15.81
CA VAL A 88 5.01 -10.42 14.65
C VAL A 88 5.67 -11.78 14.77
N VAL A 89 5.51 -12.63 13.75
CA VAL A 89 6.03 -14.01 13.72
C VAL A 89 7.09 -14.20 12.65
N ASP A 90 7.21 -13.29 11.70
CA ASP A 90 8.19 -13.34 10.62
C ASP A 90 8.37 -11.97 10.00
N GLU A 91 9.48 -11.75 9.29
CA GLU A 91 9.74 -10.55 8.51
C GLU A 91 10.45 -10.86 7.19
N LEU A 92 10.18 -10.07 6.18
CA LEU A 92 10.81 -10.18 4.87
C LEU A 92 11.49 -8.85 4.51
N THR A 93 12.81 -8.87 4.40
CA THR A 93 13.58 -7.73 3.90
C THR A 93 13.40 -7.60 2.39
N ILE A 94 13.08 -6.38 1.95
CA ILE A 94 12.94 -5.98 0.54
C ILE A 94 13.66 -4.66 0.30
N GLY A 95 13.35 -3.95 -0.76
CA GLY A 95 13.93 -2.63 -1.03
C GLY A 95 13.44 -1.54 -0.06
N ILE A 96 14.11 -0.39 -0.12
CA ILE A 96 13.90 0.73 0.79
C ILE A 96 12.51 1.34 0.60
N GLN A 97 11.83 1.57 1.72
CA GLN A 97 10.56 2.30 1.84
C GLN A 97 9.41 1.70 1.01
N PRO A 98 8.92 0.49 1.34
CA PRO A 98 7.71 -0.07 0.74
C PRO A 98 6.48 0.74 1.13
N THR A 99 5.71 1.24 0.14
CA THR A 99 4.64 2.21 0.36
C THR A 99 3.24 1.62 0.30
N SER A 100 2.99 0.68 -0.60
CA SER A 100 1.66 0.08 -0.80
C SER A 100 1.75 -1.45 -0.87
N LEU A 101 0.66 -2.12 -0.50
CA LEU A 101 0.59 -3.57 -0.43
C LEU A 101 -0.79 -4.05 -0.90
N VAL A 102 -0.82 -4.90 -1.92
CA VAL A 102 -2.07 -5.48 -2.46
C VAL A 102 -1.91 -6.97 -2.69
N MET A 103 -3.03 -7.70 -2.80
CA MET A 103 -3.04 -9.16 -3.01
C MET A 103 -3.78 -9.53 -4.28
N ASP A 104 -3.11 -10.22 -5.20
CA ASP A 104 -3.66 -10.63 -6.48
C ASP A 104 -4.60 -11.85 -6.38
N LYS A 105 -5.19 -12.25 -7.52
CA LYS A 105 -6.13 -13.40 -7.61
C LYS A 105 -5.47 -14.74 -7.29
N TYR A 106 -4.14 -14.83 -7.31
CA TYR A 106 -3.39 -16.03 -6.97
C TYR A 106 -2.88 -16.01 -5.52
N ASN A 107 -3.38 -15.07 -4.72
CA ASN A 107 -2.95 -14.81 -3.34
C ASN A 107 -1.46 -14.45 -3.24
N LYS A 108 -0.88 -13.83 -4.27
CA LYS A 108 0.46 -13.28 -4.19
C LYS A 108 0.38 -11.81 -3.80
N MET A 109 1.27 -11.39 -2.93
CA MET A 109 1.38 -9.99 -2.53
C MET A 109 2.19 -9.21 -3.55
N TRP A 110 1.79 -7.95 -3.76
CA TRP A 110 2.53 -6.99 -4.54
C TRP A 110 2.77 -5.74 -3.72
N THR A 111 3.99 -5.27 -3.73
CA THR A 111 4.40 -4.03 -3.06
C THR A 111 5.32 -3.24 -3.95
N ILE A 112 5.31 -1.92 -3.78
CA ILE A 112 6.20 -1.00 -4.47
C ILE A 112 7.04 -0.26 -3.43
N THR A 113 8.34 -0.10 -3.71
CA THR A 113 9.25 0.70 -2.90
C THR A 113 9.53 2.02 -3.59
N ASP A 114 9.76 3.09 -2.83
CA ASP A 114 10.15 4.39 -3.40
C ASP A 114 11.67 4.56 -3.51
N GLY A 115 12.45 3.68 -2.87
CA GLY A 115 13.91 3.63 -2.96
C GLY A 115 14.64 4.65 -2.09
N GLY A 116 13.92 5.42 -1.28
CA GLY A 116 14.51 6.48 -0.47
C GLY A 116 14.87 7.72 -1.29
N TYR A 117 15.83 8.51 -0.84
CA TYR A 117 16.26 9.75 -1.51
C TYR A 117 17.77 9.95 -1.40
N GLU A 118 18.34 10.67 -2.38
CA GLU A 118 19.75 10.99 -2.41
C GLU A 118 20.20 11.77 -1.16
N GLY A 119 21.25 11.28 -0.51
CA GLY A 119 21.74 11.85 0.75
C GLY A 119 21.04 11.34 2.02
N SER A 120 20.09 10.42 1.90
CA SER A 120 19.47 9.78 3.05
C SER A 120 20.49 8.93 3.83
N PRO A 121 20.56 9.03 5.18
CA PRO A 121 21.41 8.17 5.98
C PRO A 121 20.96 6.69 5.98
N TYR A 122 19.73 6.41 5.50
CA TYR A 122 19.15 5.07 5.43
C TYR A 122 19.26 4.42 4.05
N GLY A 123 19.91 5.11 3.11
CA GLY A 123 20.19 4.61 1.78
C GLY A 123 19.37 5.26 0.67
N TYR A 124 19.79 5.00 -0.56
CA TYR A 124 19.15 5.43 -1.79
C TYR A 124 19.38 4.38 -2.88
N GLU A 125 18.35 3.85 -3.43
CA GLU A 125 18.40 2.81 -4.46
C GLU A 125 17.32 3.00 -5.53
N ALA A 126 17.42 2.26 -6.63
CA ALA A 126 16.37 2.22 -7.62
C ALA A 126 15.10 1.59 -7.04
N PRO A 127 13.96 2.28 -7.11
CA PRO A 127 12.68 1.73 -6.67
C PRO A 127 12.36 0.39 -7.33
N SER A 128 11.51 -0.40 -6.71
CA SER A 128 11.17 -1.72 -7.25
C SER A 128 9.73 -2.09 -6.95
N LEU A 129 9.13 -2.83 -7.90
CA LEU A 129 7.85 -3.52 -7.69
C LEU A 129 8.16 -4.99 -7.42
N TYR A 130 7.70 -5.51 -6.30
CA TYR A 130 7.92 -6.88 -5.86
C TYR A 130 6.65 -7.70 -5.94
N ARG A 131 6.78 -8.95 -6.38
CA ARG A 131 5.81 -10.01 -6.19
C ARG A 131 6.32 -10.99 -5.15
N ILE A 132 5.50 -11.29 -4.15
CA ILE A 132 5.88 -12.08 -2.97
C ILE A 132 4.91 -13.25 -2.83
N ASP A 133 5.46 -14.44 -2.65
CA ASP A 133 4.69 -15.62 -2.29
C ASP A 133 4.22 -15.52 -0.84
N THR A 134 2.91 -15.61 -0.59
CA THR A 134 2.34 -15.53 0.76
C THR A 134 2.55 -16.78 1.60
N GLU A 135 2.69 -17.94 0.96
CA GLU A 135 2.86 -19.23 1.67
C GLU A 135 4.29 -19.37 2.18
N THR A 136 5.27 -19.14 1.30
CA THR A 136 6.69 -19.25 1.65
C THR A 136 7.26 -17.96 2.24
N PHE A 137 6.55 -16.84 2.09
CA PHE A 137 6.94 -15.49 2.46
C PHE A 137 8.31 -15.11 1.86
N THR A 138 8.45 -15.32 0.56
CA THR A 138 9.66 -15.04 -0.23
C THR A 138 9.37 -14.21 -1.47
N VAL A 139 10.36 -13.45 -1.93
CA VAL A 139 10.27 -12.70 -3.18
C VAL A 139 10.31 -13.66 -4.38
N GLU A 140 9.26 -13.66 -5.20
CA GLU A 140 9.20 -14.42 -6.45
C GLU A 140 9.72 -13.61 -7.65
N LYS A 141 9.41 -12.31 -7.68
CA LYS A 141 9.79 -11.41 -8.78
C LYS A 141 10.11 -10.03 -8.26
N GLN A 142 11.07 -9.38 -8.92
CA GLN A 142 11.42 -7.98 -8.70
C GLN A 142 11.53 -7.27 -10.06
N PHE A 143 10.81 -6.18 -10.20
CA PHE A 143 10.87 -5.29 -11.36
C PHE A 143 11.49 -3.97 -10.92
N LYS A 144 12.70 -3.66 -11.38
CA LYS A 144 13.42 -2.44 -11.00
C LYS A 144 13.02 -1.28 -11.90
N PHE A 145 12.69 -0.16 -11.30
CA PHE A 145 12.55 1.13 -11.97
C PHE A 145 13.92 1.77 -12.22
N LYS A 146 13.94 2.93 -12.83
CA LYS A 146 15.17 3.71 -12.95
C LYS A 146 15.48 4.40 -11.63
N LEU A 147 16.75 4.59 -11.33
CA LEU A 147 17.17 5.42 -10.22
C LEU A 147 16.63 6.85 -10.42
N GLY A 148 16.00 7.41 -9.40
CA GLY A 148 15.34 8.70 -9.46
C GLY A 148 13.88 8.67 -9.94
N ASP A 149 13.35 7.52 -10.35
CA ASP A 149 11.88 7.35 -10.45
C ASP A 149 11.24 7.44 -9.06
N TRP A 150 9.94 7.77 -9.05
CA TRP A 150 9.18 7.90 -7.80
C TRP A 150 7.84 7.18 -7.87
N PRO A 151 7.87 5.84 -8.03
CA PRO A 151 6.64 5.07 -8.17
C PRO A 151 5.87 4.98 -6.84
N SER A 152 4.54 4.92 -6.93
CA SER A 152 3.65 4.84 -5.77
C SER A 152 2.31 4.20 -6.12
N GLU A 153 1.48 3.96 -5.11
CA GLU A 153 0.06 3.62 -5.23
C GLU A 153 -0.24 2.39 -6.07
N VAL A 154 0.36 1.24 -5.70
CA VAL A 154 -0.02 -0.03 -6.35
C VAL A 154 -1.46 -0.38 -5.98
N GLN A 155 -2.28 -0.61 -7.02
CA GLN A 155 -3.68 -1.00 -6.91
C GLN A 155 -3.98 -2.16 -7.86
N LEU A 156 -5.07 -2.87 -7.60
CA LEU A 156 -5.58 -3.94 -8.46
C LEU A 156 -6.97 -3.59 -8.99
N ASN A 157 -7.29 -4.09 -10.19
CA ASN A 157 -8.66 -4.08 -10.69
C ASN A 157 -9.58 -4.99 -9.85
N GLY A 158 -10.89 -4.96 -10.13
CA GLY A 158 -11.87 -5.74 -9.37
C GLY A 158 -11.70 -7.26 -9.48
N THR A 159 -11.07 -7.78 -10.55
CA THR A 159 -10.75 -9.20 -10.73
C THR A 159 -9.40 -9.59 -10.14
N ARG A 160 -8.65 -8.63 -9.63
CA ARG A 160 -7.31 -8.81 -9.03
C ARG A 160 -6.28 -9.47 -9.97
N ASP A 161 -6.41 -9.24 -11.27
CA ASP A 161 -5.50 -9.80 -12.29
C ASP A 161 -4.67 -8.75 -13.02
N THR A 162 -4.91 -7.48 -12.75
CA THR A 162 -4.21 -6.35 -13.39
C THR A 162 -3.79 -5.35 -12.32
N LEU A 163 -2.49 -5.06 -12.26
CA LEU A 163 -1.89 -4.04 -11.41
C LEU A 163 -1.94 -2.68 -12.10
N TYR A 164 -2.09 -1.65 -11.29
CA TYR A 164 -1.95 -0.24 -11.65
C TYR A 164 -1.02 0.43 -10.65
N TRP A 165 -0.20 1.37 -11.10
CA TRP A 165 0.65 2.21 -10.25
C TRP A 165 0.87 3.57 -10.89
N ILE A 166 1.36 4.51 -10.09
CA ILE A 166 1.75 5.84 -10.54
C ILE A 166 3.28 5.89 -10.61
N ASN A 167 3.83 6.34 -11.72
CA ASN A 167 5.21 6.77 -11.89
C ASN A 167 5.21 7.89 -12.92
N ASN A 168 5.08 9.13 -12.48
CA ASN A 168 4.70 10.33 -13.24
C ASN A 168 3.33 10.22 -13.91
N ASP A 169 3.07 9.11 -14.57
CA ASP A 169 1.81 8.75 -15.23
C ASP A 169 1.24 7.47 -14.63
N ILE A 170 0.07 7.02 -15.09
CA ILE A 170 -0.51 5.75 -14.66
C ILE A 170 -0.06 4.64 -15.59
N TRP A 171 0.48 3.62 -14.99
CA TRP A 171 0.92 2.39 -15.65
C TRP A 171 0.01 1.23 -15.26
N ARG A 172 -0.01 0.20 -16.08
CA ARG A 172 -0.68 -1.06 -15.76
C ARG A 172 0.06 -2.26 -16.34
N MET A 173 -0.08 -3.42 -15.67
CA MET A 173 0.34 -4.71 -16.23
C MET A 173 -0.47 -5.86 -15.65
N PRO A 174 -0.65 -6.97 -16.39
CA PRO A 174 -1.20 -8.21 -15.85
C PRO A 174 -0.31 -8.75 -14.71
N VAL A 175 -0.90 -9.40 -13.70
CA VAL A 175 -0.14 -9.99 -12.58
C VAL A 175 0.75 -11.15 -13.03
N GLU A 176 0.51 -11.73 -14.21
CA GLU A 176 1.35 -12.76 -14.82
C GLU A 176 2.57 -12.19 -15.58
N ALA A 177 2.64 -10.87 -15.81
CA ALA A 177 3.72 -10.26 -16.59
C ALA A 177 5.11 -10.63 -16.05
N THR A 178 6.05 -10.75 -16.98
CA THR A 178 7.45 -11.05 -16.67
C THR A 178 8.38 -9.87 -16.93
N VAL A 179 7.88 -8.83 -17.58
CA VAL A 179 8.58 -7.59 -17.88
C VAL A 179 7.67 -6.39 -17.65
N PHE A 180 8.24 -5.22 -17.43
CA PHE A 180 7.47 -3.98 -17.39
C PHE A 180 6.76 -3.70 -18.71
N PRO A 181 5.58 -3.05 -18.67
CA PRO A 181 4.90 -2.58 -19.88
C PRO A 181 5.73 -1.53 -20.60
N SER A 182 5.68 -1.55 -21.93
CA SER A 182 6.29 -0.53 -22.80
C SER A 182 5.41 0.71 -22.93
N ASP A 183 4.11 0.57 -22.71
CA ASP A 183 3.14 1.62 -22.99
C ASP A 183 2.42 2.07 -21.71
N LEU A 184 2.18 3.38 -21.63
CA LEU A 184 1.38 4.00 -20.59
C LEU A 184 -0.08 3.52 -20.65
N PHE A 185 -0.71 3.39 -19.50
CA PHE A 185 -2.16 3.26 -19.44
C PHE A 185 -2.86 4.61 -19.58
N TRP A 186 -2.34 5.62 -18.88
CA TRP A 186 -2.91 6.97 -18.90
C TRP A 186 -1.83 8.00 -18.61
N SER A 187 -1.78 9.08 -19.40
CA SER A 187 -0.90 10.23 -19.15
C SER A 187 -1.67 11.41 -18.58
N PHE A 188 -1.15 12.01 -17.53
CA PHE A 188 -1.69 13.27 -16.99
C PHE A 188 -1.45 14.47 -17.92
N GLY A 189 -0.63 14.30 -18.98
CA GLY A 189 -0.23 15.36 -19.89
C GLY A 189 0.82 16.29 -19.27
N THR A 190 1.43 17.11 -20.12
CA THR A 190 2.28 18.20 -19.63
C THR A 190 1.41 19.31 -19.06
N PRO A 191 1.86 20.08 -18.02
CA PRO A 191 1.07 21.10 -17.34
C PRO A 191 0.47 22.23 -18.20
N ASN A 192 0.73 22.25 -19.50
CA ASN A 192 0.35 23.34 -20.43
C ASN A 192 -0.73 22.97 -21.44
N THR A 193 -1.44 21.89 -21.31
CA THR A 193 -2.59 21.61 -22.20
C THR A 193 -3.86 21.38 -21.41
N THR A 194 -4.70 22.38 -21.34
CA THR A 194 -6.11 22.29 -20.98
C THR A 194 -6.83 21.43 -22.03
N ALA A 195 -6.78 20.12 -21.87
CA ALA A 195 -7.55 19.18 -22.66
C ALA A 195 -8.24 18.21 -21.71
N LEU A 196 -9.45 18.57 -21.33
CA LEU A 196 -10.46 17.62 -20.86
C LEU A 196 -10.71 16.64 -22.01
N ARG A 197 -9.99 15.52 -22.04
CA ARG A 197 -10.37 14.40 -22.90
C ARG A 197 -11.38 13.57 -22.14
N SER A 198 -12.60 13.56 -22.66
CA SER A 198 -13.66 12.64 -22.25
C SER A 198 -13.15 11.20 -22.38
N ILE A 199 -13.19 10.45 -21.29
CA ILE A 199 -12.95 9.01 -21.28
C ILE A 199 -14.07 8.37 -22.13
N PRO A 200 -13.75 7.57 -23.15
CA PRO A 200 -14.78 6.87 -23.91
C PRO A 200 -15.57 5.93 -23.00
N THR A 201 -16.84 6.21 -22.81
CA THR A 201 -17.78 5.34 -22.08
C THR A 201 -18.24 4.21 -23.01
N THR A 202 -17.37 3.25 -23.28
CA THR A 202 -17.78 1.99 -23.91
C THR A 202 -17.42 0.83 -23.00
N GLY A 203 -18.43 0.36 -22.26
CA GLY A 203 -18.30 -0.84 -21.42
C GLY A 203 -18.75 -0.64 -19.99
N LYS A 204 -19.57 -1.50 -19.52
CA LYS A 204 -20.33 -1.61 -18.26
C LYS A 204 -19.56 -1.53 -16.92
N TYR A 205 -18.53 -0.68 -16.78
CA TYR A 205 -17.82 -0.47 -15.51
C TYR A 205 -17.71 1.03 -15.24
N MET A 206 -18.56 1.48 -14.34
CA MET A 206 -18.53 2.86 -13.85
C MET A 206 -17.39 2.97 -12.82
N TRP A 207 -16.29 3.60 -13.21
CA TRP A 207 -15.24 4.05 -12.29
C TRP A 207 -15.71 5.31 -11.55
N PRO A 208 -15.38 5.44 -10.26
CA PRO A 208 -15.64 6.70 -9.58
C PRO A 208 -14.83 7.82 -10.24
N THR A 209 -15.47 8.96 -10.46
CA THR A 209 -14.86 10.15 -11.05
C THR A 209 -13.72 10.64 -10.15
N LEU A 210 -12.50 10.56 -10.64
CA LEU A 210 -11.33 11.10 -9.97
C LEU A 210 -11.23 12.58 -10.32
N LEU A 211 -11.52 13.47 -9.38
CA LEU A 211 -11.25 14.90 -9.47
C LEU A 211 -9.88 15.18 -8.86
N ILE A 212 -8.88 15.38 -9.72
CA ILE A 212 -7.55 15.83 -9.30
C ILE A 212 -7.48 17.34 -9.47
N THR A 213 -7.45 18.09 -8.37
CA THR A 213 -7.07 19.50 -8.37
C THR A 213 -5.60 19.61 -7.93
N SER A 214 -4.84 20.41 -8.66
CA SER A 214 -3.38 20.56 -8.55
C SER A 214 -2.93 21.32 -7.30
N SER A 215 -3.27 20.84 -6.12
CA SER A 215 -2.58 21.23 -4.87
C SER A 215 -3.05 20.32 -3.74
N LYS A 216 -2.20 19.39 -3.33
CA LYS A 216 -2.34 18.46 -2.20
C LYS A 216 -3.51 17.47 -2.35
N VAL A 217 -3.21 16.27 -2.78
CA VAL A 217 -4.14 15.12 -2.69
C VAL A 217 -4.34 14.79 -1.22
N SER A 218 -5.42 15.31 -0.66
CA SER A 218 -5.97 14.87 0.61
C SER A 218 -7.36 14.31 0.30
N CYS A 219 -7.52 13.00 0.44
CA CYS A 219 -8.75 12.23 0.36
C CYS A 219 -9.26 11.84 -1.04
N ILE A 220 -9.12 10.57 -1.36
CA ILE A 220 -9.98 9.87 -2.34
C ILE A 220 -11.25 9.43 -1.60
N ALA A 221 -12.38 10.11 -1.85
CA ALA A 221 -13.67 9.69 -1.34
C ALA A 221 -14.33 8.72 -2.33
N ILE A 222 -14.30 7.42 -2.01
CA ILE A 222 -15.06 6.41 -2.76
C ILE A 222 -16.50 6.40 -2.22
N ARG A 223 -17.48 6.94 -2.96
CA ARG A 223 -18.89 6.71 -2.68
C ARG A 223 -19.34 5.42 -3.37
N ARG A 224 -19.66 4.39 -2.58
CA ARG A 224 -20.48 3.27 -3.06
C ARG A 224 -21.91 3.78 -3.27
N LYS A 225 -22.43 3.66 -4.49
CA LYS A 225 -23.87 3.71 -4.72
C LYS A 225 -24.41 2.32 -4.43
N VAL A 226 -25.19 2.20 -3.38
CA VAL A 226 -26.01 1.01 -3.12
C VAL A 226 -27.25 1.16 -4.00
N SER A 227 -27.47 0.22 -4.89
CA SER A 227 -28.74 0.04 -5.60
C SER A 227 -29.59 -0.93 -4.78
#